data_c2f4fc433dbce4594d7a7537d96ac6eb
#
_entry.id   c2f4fc433dbce4594d7a7537d96ac6eb
#
_cell.length_a   1.000
_cell.length_b   1.000
_cell.length_c   1.000
_cell.angle_alpha   90.00
_cell.angle_beta   90.00
_cell.angle_gamma   90.00
#
_symmetry.space_group_name_H-M   'P 1'
#
loop_
_entity.id
_entity.type
_entity.pdbx_description
1 polymer ?
#
loop_
_entity_poly.entity_id
_entity_poly.type
_entity_poly.pdbx_seq_one_letter_code
_entity_poly.pdbx_strand_id
1 'polypeptide(L)'
;MISIIIPVLNESQTIGKLLLHLTKEIPQNTTMEIIVVDGGSKDNTLEEVAHFSGLLPIKTIRTSKGRAVQMNRGAQEAFGSILYFLHADTVPPFHFEQSITKALLGKAIAGCFRMKFDSKHPILLVSQWFTRFNFKACRGGDQSLFVEKEVFDALGGFNEQFEVYEDCEFINRLYDHGPFIVLKDSVVTSARRYRSNGTAKLQFHFAIIHLKKWFGTSPQGLVSYYNKYIAS
;
A
#
# COMPACT_ATOMS: atom_id res chain seq x y z
N MET A 1 -4.20 11.56 14.95
CA MET A 1 -4.49 10.10 14.98
C MET A 1 -4.23 9.51 13.61
N ILE A 2 -3.60 8.32 13.55
CA ILE A 2 -3.34 7.59 12.31
C ILE A 2 -4.27 6.40 12.21
N SER A 3 -4.94 6.24 11.07
CA SER A 3 -5.70 5.05 10.70
C SER A 3 -4.90 4.23 9.69
N ILE A 4 -4.48 3.02 10.09
CA ILE A 4 -3.75 2.09 9.24
C ILE A 4 -4.78 1.24 8.50
N ILE A 5 -4.80 1.34 7.18
CA ILE A 5 -5.75 0.63 6.31
C ILE A 5 -5.00 -0.48 5.57
N ILE A 6 -5.43 -1.72 5.81
CA ILE A 6 -4.77 -2.92 5.27
C ILE A 6 -5.77 -3.69 4.41
N PRO A 7 -5.72 -3.54 3.07
CA PRO A 7 -6.51 -4.37 2.18
C PRO A 7 -5.95 -5.80 2.15
N VAL A 8 -6.82 -6.81 2.33
CA VAL A 8 -6.44 -8.22 2.31
C VAL A 8 -7.31 -9.03 1.35
N LEU A 9 -6.69 -9.99 0.66
CA LEU A 9 -7.38 -11.01 -0.14
C LEU A 9 -6.48 -12.25 -0.25
N ASN A 10 -6.79 -13.30 0.52
CA ASN A 10 -5.99 -14.53 0.60
C ASN A 10 -4.52 -14.26 1.00
N GLU A 11 -4.33 -13.59 2.14
CA GLU A 11 -3.05 -13.18 2.69
C GLU A 11 -2.70 -13.88 4.03
N SER A 12 -3.25 -15.09 4.28
CA SER A 12 -3.01 -15.85 5.51
C SER A 12 -1.52 -16.07 5.82
N GLN A 13 -0.66 -16.17 4.79
CA GLN A 13 0.78 -16.39 4.94
C GLN A 13 1.57 -15.13 5.31
N THR A 14 1.00 -13.93 5.15
CA THR A 14 1.73 -12.65 5.28
C THR A 14 1.19 -11.76 6.37
N ILE A 15 -0.14 -11.71 6.53
CA ILE A 15 -0.80 -10.79 7.44
C ILE A 15 -0.36 -10.97 8.91
N GLY A 16 -0.18 -12.21 9.37
CA GLY A 16 0.27 -12.51 10.73
C GLY A 16 1.65 -11.90 11.05
N LYS A 17 2.58 -11.92 10.09
CA LYS A 17 3.91 -11.30 10.25
C LYS A 17 3.80 -9.77 10.39
N LEU A 18 2.97 -9.12 9.58
CA LEU A 18 2.73 -7.69 9.68
C LEU A 18 2.10 -7.33 11.03
N LEU A 19 1.03 -8.02 11.43
CA LEU A 19 0.34 -7.74 12.70
C LEU A 19 1.24 -7.98 13.90
N LEU A 20 2.06 -9.03 13.88
CA LEU A 20 3.08 -9.28 14.93
C LEU A 20 4.12 -8.14 15.00
N HIS A 21 4.50 -7.54 13.87
CA HIS A 21 5.36 -6.36 13.89
C HIS A 21 4.63 -5.16 14.49
N LEU A 22 3.38 -4.93 14.12
CA LEU A 22 2.57 -3.82 14.63
C LEU A 22 2.31 -3.93 16.14
N THR A 23 2.24 -5.13 16.73
CA THR A 23 2.12 -5.27 18.22
C THR A 23 3.32 -4.69 18.97
N LYS A 24 4.49 -4.62 18.33
CA LYS A 24 5.72 -4.06 18.92
C LYS A 24 5.80 -2.54 18.78
N GLU A 25 5.10 -2.00 17.77
CA GLU A 25 5.14 -0.58 17.42
C GLU A 25 3.96 0.21 18.00
N ILE A 26 2.83 -0.44 18.19
CA ILE A 26 1.60 0.20 18.63
C ILE A 26 1.36 -0.09 20.11
N PRO A 27 1.58 0.87 21.02
CA PRO A 27 1.26 0.70 22.43
C PRO A 27 -0.24 0.46 22.65
N GLN A 28 -0.62 -0.26 23.72
CA GLN A 28 -2.02 -0.55 24.04
C GLN A 28 -2.89 0.72 24.24
N ASN A 29 -2.28 1.82 24.71
CA ASN A 29 -2.97 3.10 24.94
C ASN A 29 -2.72 4.09 23.80
N THR A 30 -2.65 3.58 22.56
CA THR A 30 -2.38 4.42 21.38
C THR A 30 -3.63 5.14 20.88
N THR A 31 -3.40 6.24 20.15
CA THR A 31 -4.42 6.92 19.34
C THR A 31 -4.46 6.39 17.89
N MET A 32 -3.81 5.26 17.59
CA MET A 32 -3.87 4.62 16.27
C MET A 32 -4.99 3.59 16.22
N GLU A 33 -5.53 3.35 15.05
CA GLU A 33 -6.45 2.25 14.75
C GLU A 33 -5.97 1.46 13.52
N ILE A 34 -6.35 0.20 13.43
CA ILE A 34 -6.06 -0.66 12.29
C ILE A 34 -7.39 -1.11 11.69
N ILE A 35 -7.56 -0.88 10.40
CA ILE A 35 -8.74 -1.28 9.64
C ILE A 35 -8.29 -2.32 8.61
N VAL A 36 -8.59 -3.57 8.88
CA VAL A 36 -8.37 -4.66 7.93
C VAL A 36 -9.59 -4.79 7.04
N VAL A 37 -9.38 -4.62 5.74
CA VAL A 37 -10.47 -4.64 4.75
C VAL A 37 -10.36 -5.88 3.90
N ASP A 38 -11.25 -6.86 4.15
CA ASP A 38 -11.27 -8.13 3.44
C ASP A 38 -12.07 -8.06 2.16
N GLY A 39 -11.43 -8.37 1.02
CA GLY A 39 -12.03 -8.43 -0.31
C GLY A 39 -12.70 -9.78 -0.64
N GLY A 40 -13.05 -10.58 0.38
CA GLY A 40 -13.66 -11.90 0.21
C GLY A 40 -12.66 -13.04 0.21
N SER A 41 -11.74 -13.07 1.17
CA SER A 41 -10.77 -14.15 1.36
C SER A 41 -11.46 -15.52 1.57
N LYS A 42 -10.85 -16.56 0.98
CA LYS A 42 -11.30 -17.95 1.06
C LYS A 42 -10.33 -18.84 1.85
N ASP A 43 -9.21 -18.28 2.28
CA ASP A 43 -8.20 -18.91 3.11
C ASP A 43 -8.35 -18.43 4.58
N ASN A 44 -7.42 -18.79 5.45
CA ASN A 44 -7.44 -18.48 6.87
C ASN A 44 -7.04 -17.03 7.19
N THR A 45 -7.10 -16.09 6.22
CA THR A 45 -6.68 -14.68 6.44
C THR A 45 -7.40 -14.05 7.64
N LEU A 46 -8.73 -14.19 7.74
CA LEU A 46 -9.50 -13.58 8.82
C LEU A 46 -9.28 -14.27 10.18
N GLU A 47 -9.00 -15.56 10.19
CA GLU A 47 -8.60 -16.29 11.40
C GLU A 47 -7.27 -15.78 11.94
N GLU A 48 -6.28 -15.59 11.05
CA GLU A 48 -4.99 -14.99 11.40
C GLU A 48 -5.15 -13.58 11.97
N VAL A 49 -6.02 -12.74 11.39
CA VAL A 49 -6.31 -11.41 11.92
C VAL A 49 -6.94 -11.48 13.30
N ALA A 50 -7.87 -12.41 13.53
CA ALA A 50 -8.59 -12.56 14.80
C ALA A 50 -7.65 -12.88 15.98
N HIS A 51 -6.53 -13.57 15.77
CA HIS A 51 -5.54 -13.84 16.81
C HIS A 51 -4.94 -12.56 17.41
N PHE A 52 -4.99 -11.44 16.71
CA PHE A 52 -4.42 -10.15 17.17
C PHE A 52 -5.46 -9.17 17.72
N SER A 53 -6.75 -9.49 17.69
CA SER A 53 -7.85 -8.57 18.10
C SER A 53 -7.79 -8.14 19.57
N GLY A 54 -7.19 -8.96 20.44
CA GLY A 54 -6.95 -8.61 21.84
C GLY A 54 -5.64 -7.86 22.11
N LEU A 55 -4.77 -7.75 21.12
CA LEU A 55 -3.44 -7.14 21.22
C LEU A 55 -3.34 -5.80 20.49
N LEU A 56 -4.15 -5.59 19.47
CA LEU A 56 -4.15 -4.43 18.60
C LEU A 56 -5.59 -3.87 18.45
N PRO A 57 -5.74 -2.56 18.25
CA PRO A 57 -7.05 -1.93 18.00
C PRO A 57 -7.50 -2.20 16.55
N ILE A 58 -7.83 -3.44 16.26
CA ILE A 58 -8.22 -3.90 14.91
C ILE A 58 -9.74 -3.86 14.74
N LYS A 59 -10.18 -3.20 13.67
CA LYS A 59 -11.51 -3.31 13.10
C LYS A 59 -11.42 -4.07 11.78
N THR A 60 -12.21 -5.13 11.62
CA THR A 60 -12.29 -5.89 10.37
C THR A 60 -13.58 -5.57 9.64
N ILE A 61 -13.48 -5.24 8.36
CA ILE A 61 -14.65 -4.98 7.50
C ILE A 61 -14.54 -5.81 6.22
N ARG A 62 -15.69 -6.13 5.62
CA ARG A 62 -15.75 -6.87 4.34
C ARG A 62 -16.28 -5.96 3.24
N THR A 63 -15.77 -6.17 2.03
CA THR A 63 -16.22 -5.48 0.83
C THR A 63 -16.09 -6.39 -0.40
N SER A 64 -16.50 -5.92 -1.56
CA SER A 64 -16.20 -6.58 -2.81
C SER A 64 -14.69 -6.58 -3.09
N LYS A 65 -14.23 -7.55 -3.88
CA LYS A 65 -12.85 -7.62 -4.35
C LYS A 65 -12.49 -6.37 -5.16
N GLY A 66 -11.32 -5.83 -4.87
CA GLY A 66 -10.73 -4.68 -5.57
C GLY A 66 -9.93 -3.83 -4.59
N ARG A 67 -8.63 -3.63 -4.85
CA ARG A 67 -7.75 -2.94 -3.91
C ARG A 67 -8.21 -1.49 -3.69
N ALA A 68 -8.57 -0.76 -4.76
CA ALA A 68 -9.12 0.58 -4.66
C ALA A 68 -10.40 0.62 -3.81
N VAL A 69 -11.34 -0.31 -4.06
CA VAL A 69 -12.60 -0.44 -3.30
C VAL A 69 -12.32 -0.71 -1.81
N GLN A 70 -11.41 -1.63 -1.52
CA GLN A 70 -11.03 -1.95 -0.14
C GLN A 70 -10.39 -0.74 0.57
N MET A 71 -9.46 -0.05 -0.08
CA MET A 71 -8.79 1.12 0.50
C MET A 71 -9.76 2.29 0.71
N ASN A 72 -10.65 2.57 -0.24
CA ASN A 72 -11.70 3.58 -0.10
C ASN A 72 -12.64 3.25 1.05
N ARG A 73 -13.10 2.00 1.14
CA ARG A 73 -13.97 1.57 2.23
C ARG A 73 -13.27 1.69 3.59
N GLY A 74 -12.00 1.33 3.67
CA GLY A 74 -11.20 1.53 4.88
C GLY A 74 -11.08 3.00 5.28
N ALA A 75 -10.87 3.89 4.31
CA ALA A 75 -10.79 5.34 4.54
C ALA A 75 -12.12 5.94 5.03
N GLN A 76 -13.26 5.46 4.53
CA GLN A 76 -14.59 5.88 5.00
C GLN A 76 -14.84 5.50 6.46
N GLU A 77 -14.33 4.36 6.91
CA GLU A 77 -14.47 3.84 8.27
C GLU A 77 -13.42 4.38 9.25
N ALA A 78 -12.46 5.16 8.74
CA ALA A 78 -11.34 5.69 9.49
C ALA A 78 -11.70 6.96 10.28
N PHE A 79 -11.34 6.99 11.57
CA PHE A 79 -11.49 8.15 12.44
C PHE A 79 -10.26 9.06 12.45
N GLY A 80 -9.09 8.55 12.04
CA GLY A 80 -7.84 9.31 12.03
C GLY A 80 -7.82 10.41 11.00
N SER A 81 -7.18 11.53 11.33
CA SER A 81 -6.90 12.62 10.40
C SER A 81 -5.77 12.29 9.41
N ILE A 82 -5.07 11.19 9.62
CA ILE A 82 -4.02 10.66 8.75
C ILE A 82 -4.40 9.24 8.35
N LEU A 83 -4.48 8.98 7.05
CA LEU A 83 -4.68 7.65 6.49
C LEU A 83 -3.31 7.07 6.12
N TYR A 84 -3.05 5.83 6.54
CA TYR A 84 -1.84 5.10 6.17
C TYR A 84 -2.23 3.78 5.50
N PHE A 85 -2.10 3.73 4.18
CA PHE A 85 -2.39 2.55 3.37
C PHE A 85 -1.16 1.62 3.36
N LEU A 86 -1.33 0.40 3.84
CA LEU A 86 -0.26 -0.57 4.04
C LEU A 86 -0.68 -1.94 3.52
N HIS A 87 0.13 -2.54 2.65
CA HIS A 87 -0.18 -3.86 2.12
C HIS A 87 0.13 -4.96 3.15
N ALA A 88 -0.63 -6.05 3.12
CA ALA A 88 -0.53 -7.17 4.07
C ALA A 88 0.84 -7.87 4.07
N ASP A 89 1.63 -7.74 3.01
CA ASP A 89 2.97 -8.30 2.84
C ASP A 89 4.10 -7.27 2.98
N THR A 90 3.78 -6.09 3.50
CA THR A 90 4.71 -4.96 3.64
C THR A 90 4.84 -4.57 5.11
N VAL A 91 6.07 -4.60 5.63
CA VAL A 91 6.38 -4.27 7.03
C VAL A 91 6.95 -2.85 7.10
N PRO A 92 6.33 -1.94 7.86
CA PRO A 92 6.83 -0.57 8.03
C PRO A 92 8.10 -0.53 8.90
N PRO A 93 8.92 0.54 8.83
CA PRO A 93 10.04 0.72 9.73
C PRO A 93 9.56 0.96 11.17
N PHE A 94 10.43 0.73 12.15
CA PHE A 94 10.17 1.11 13.53
C PHE A 94 9.94 2.63 13.64
N HIS A 95 9.05 3.04 14.54
CA HIS A 95 8.66 4.45 14.76
C HIS A 95 8.09 5.14 13.49
N PHE A 96 7.45 4.37 12.61
CA PHE A 96 6.83 4.90 11.39
C PHE A 96 5.81 6.01 11.69
N GLU A 97 5.07 5.91 12.79
CA GLU A 97 4.07 6.89 13.23
C GLU A 97 4.71 8.28 13.45
N GLN A 98 5.84 8.32 14.15
CA GLN A 98 6.58 9.57 14.41
C GLN A 98 7.10 10.18 13.10
N SER A 99 7.61 9.34 12.21
CA SER A 99 8.13 9.76 10.90
C SER A 99 7.03 10.36 10.02
N ILE A 100 5.84 9.72 9.97
CA ILE A 100 4.67 10.20 9.25
C ILE A 100 4.17 11.53 9.83
N THR A 101 3.95 11.57 11.16
CA THR A 101 3.43 12.76 11.84
C THR A 101 4.36 13.95 11.65
N LYS A 102 5.67 13.74 11.78
CA LYS A 102 6.68 14.80 11.57
C LYS A 102 6.65 15.33 10.12
N ALA A 103 6.45 14.44 9.14
CA ALA A 103 6.39 14.84 7.74
C ALA A 103 5.19 15.73 7.45
N LEU A 104 4.01 15.38 7.96
CA LEU A 104 2.76 16.12 7.75
C LEU A 104 2.69 17.40 8.60
N LEU A 105 3.29 17.45 9.80
CA LEU A 105 3.48 18.71 10.55
C LEU A 105 4.38 19.70 9.82
N GLY A 106 5.18 19.25 8.84
CA GLY A 106 5.96 20.11 7.94
C GLY A 106 5.08 20.80 6.92
N LYS A 107 5.36 20.57 5.63
CA LYS A 107 4.53 21.12 4.54
C LYS A 107 3.98 20.03 3.63
N ALA A 108 4.29 18.77 3.92
CA ALA A 108 3.82 17.66 3.10
C ALA A 108 2.33 17.38 3.37
N ILE A 109 1.58 17.10 2.31
CA ILE A 109 0.17 16.67 2.40
C ILE A 109 0.04 15.14 2.32
N ALA A 110 1.05 14.49 1.76
CA ALA A 110 1.14 13.05 1.58
C ALA A 110 2.60 12.60 1.42
N GLY A 111 2.83 11.30 1.49
CA GLY A 111 4.14 10.74 1.23
C GLY A 111 4.17 9.22 1.32
N CYS A 112 5.35 8.67 1.12
CA CYS A 112 5.62 7.25 1.25
C CYS A 112 6.99 7.02 1.89
N PHE A 113 7.25 5.78 2.27
CA PHE A 113 8.59 5.33 2.62
C PHE A 113 9.38 4.92 1.37
N ARG A 114 10.70 4.85 1.47
CA ARG A 114 11.48 4.05 0.53
C ARG A 114 11.09 2.59 0.68
N MET A 115 11.38 1.79 -0.33
CA MET A 115 11.07 0.37 -0.31
C MET A 115 12.36 -0.47 -0.35
N LYS A 116 12.31 -1.62 0.33
CA LYS A 116 13.27 -2.72 0.19
C LYS A 116 12.48 -4.00 -0.05
N PHE A 117 13.00 -4.86 -0.90
CA PHE A 117 12.49 -6.21 -1.04
C PHE A 117 13.17 -7.16 -0.03
N ASP A 118 12.43 -8.18 0.42
CA ASP A 118 12.98 -9.32 1.17
C ASP A 118 13.81 -10.26 0.25
N SER A 119 14.62 -9.69 -0.65
CA SER A 119 15.36 -10.39 -1.70
C SER A 119 16.67 -9.67 -2.03
N LYS A 120 17.69 -10.46 -2.35
CA LYS A 120 19.01 -9.96 -2.82
C LYS A 120 19.15 -10.01 -4.35
N HIS A 121 18.06 -10.24 -5.09
CA HIS A 121 18.12 -10.33 -6.55
C HIS A 121 18.54 -8.99 -7.17
N PRO A 122 19.55 -8.92 -8.06
CA PRO A 122 20.14 -7.66 -8.57
C PRO A 122 19.11 -6.71 -9.17
N ILE A 123 18.16 -7.22 -9.96
CA ILE A 123 17.10 -6.38 -10.57
C ILE A 123 16.26 -5.69 -9.49
N LEU A 124 15.91 -6.40 -8.40
CA LEU A 124 15.13 -5.82 -7.30
C LEU A 124 15.97 -4.82 -6.49
N LEU A 125 17.28 -5.06 -6.33
CA LEU A 125 18.18 -4.10 -5.68
C LEU A 125 18.27 -2.78 -6.47
N VAL A 126 18.31 -2.85 -7.80
CA VAL A 126 18.26 -1.67 -8.66
C VAL A 126 16.89 -0.97 -8.55
N SER A 127 15.79 -1.72 -8.67
CA SER A 127 14.43 -1.18 -8.58
C SER A 127 14.20 -0.46 -7.25
N GLN A 128 14.54 -1.10 -6.11
CA GLN A 128 14.38 -0.49 -4.79
C GLN A 128 15.28 0.76 -4.62
N TRP A 129 16.46 0.81 -5.27
CA TRP A 129 17.32 1.98 -5.21
C TRP A 129 16.66 3.22 -5.81
N PHE A 130 15.86 3.09 -6.87
CA PHE A 130 15.12 4.19 -7.49
C PHE A 130 14.02 4.76 -6.57
N THR A 131 13.51 4.02 -5.60
CA THR A 131 12.46 4.50 -4.69
C THR A 131 12.87 5.69 -3.83
N ARG A 132 14.16 6.00 -3.73
CA ARG A 132 14.70 7.16 -3.01
C ARG A 132 14.46 8.50 -3.70
N PHE A 133 14.27 8.47 -5.01
CA PHE A 133 14.06 9.70 -5.77
C PHE A 133 12.59 10.13 -5.70
N ASN A 134 12.35 11.42 -5.49
CA ASN A 134 10.99 11.96 -5.36
C ASN A 134 10.42 12.35 -6.73
N PHE A 135 10.20 11.33 -7.60
CA PHE A 135 9.57 11.50 -8.92
C PHE A 135 8.38 10.55 -9.06
N LYS A 136 7.33 10.98 -9.78
CA LYS A 136 6.12 10.18 -10.05
C LYS A 136 6.45 8.78 -10.60
N ALA A 137 7.40 8.68 -11.53
CA ALA A 137 7.82 7.41 -12.15
C ALA A 137 8.49 6.42 -11.18
N CYS A 138 8.94 6.88 -10.02
CA CYS A 138 9.57 6.04 -8.99
C CYS A 138 8.59 5.61 -7.89
N ARG A 139 7.28 5.84 -8.08
CA ARG A 139 6.23 5.55 -7.10
C ARG A 139 5.46 4.29 -7.46
N GLY A 140 5.02 3.58 -6.41
CA GLY A 140 4.17 2.41 -6.51
C GLY A 140 3.58 2.05 -5.15
N GLY A 141 2.49 1.29 -5.15
CA GLY A 141 1.76 0.92 -3.93
C GLY A 141 2.58 0.15 -2.89
N ASP A 142 3.57 -0.63 -3.34
CA ASP A 142 4.45 -1.39 -2.45
C ASP A 142 5.32 -0.51 -1.53
N GLN A 143 5.37 0.82 -1.75
CA GLN A 143 6.07 1.79 -0.90
C GLN A 143 5.25 2.24 0.31
N SER A 144 4.01 1.73 0.45
CA SER A 144 2.96 2.30 1.31
C SER A 144 2.62 3.76 0.93
N LEU A 145 1.54 4.27 1.48
CA LEU A 145 1.11 5.65 1.22
C LEU A 145 0.50 6.22 2.50
N PHE A 146 0.97 7.38 2.94
CA PHE A 146 0.28 8.15 3.95
C PHE A 146 -0.20 9.48 3.36
N VAL A 147 -1.36 9.93 3.82
CA VAL A 147 -2.02 11.15 3.31
C VAL A 147 -2.91 11.75 4.40
N GLU A 148 -3.05 13.07 4.43
CA GLU A 148 -4.06 13.73 5.23
C GLU A 148 -5.46 13.33 4.75
N LYS A 149 -6.36 12.96 5.70
CA LYS A 149 -7.71 12.50 5.34
C LYS A 149 -8.49 13.55 4.54
N GLU A 150 -8.37 14.81 4.90
CA GLU A 150 -9.02 15.93 4.17
C GLU A 150 -8.57 15.99 2.70
N VAL A 151 -7.27 15.78 2.43
CA VAL A 151 -6.73 15.74 1.07
C VAL A 151 -7.23 14.50 0.31
N PHE A 152 -7.27 13.34 0.98
CA PHE A 152 -7.82 12.11 0.40
C PHE A 152 -9.28 12.30 -0.02
N ASP A 153 -10.10 12.86 0.86
CA ASP A 153 -11.52 13.10 0.63
C ASP A 153 -11.73 14.17 -0.47
N ALA A 154 -10.96 15.26 -0.45
CA ALA A 154 -11.02 16.32 -1.47
C ALA A 154 -10.67 15.82 -2.87
N LEU A 155 -9.75 14.85 -2.98
CA LEU A 155 -9.39 14.22 -4.25
C LEU A 155 -10.34 13.07 -4.64
N GLY A 156 -11.32 12.70 -3.82
CA GLY A 156 -12.29 11.65 -4.10
C GLY A 156 -11.74 10.22 -3.95
N GLY A 157 -10.64 10.05 -3.21
CA GLY A 157 -10.03 8.75 -2.94
C GLY A 157 -9.42 8.07 -4.17
N PHE A 158 -9.23 6.75 -4.09
CA PHE A 158 -8.75 5.92 -5.20
C PHE A 158 -9.85 5.77 -6.28
N ASN A 159 -9.45 5.83 -7.53
CA ASN A 159 -10.36 5.58 -8.65
C ASN A 159 -10.60 4.06 -8.80
N GLU A 160 -11.81 3.61 -8.46
CA GLU A 160 -12.20 2.20 -8.46
C GLU A 160 -12.28 1.56 -9.86
N GLN A 161 -12.24 2.36 -10.93
CA GLN A 161 -12.13 1.85 -12.28
C GLN A 161 -10.75 1.20 -12.55
N PHE A 162 -9.74 1.55 -11.73
CA PHE A 162 -8.40 0.96 -11.81
C PHE A 162 -8.29 -0.23 -10.86
N GLU A 163 -8.43 -1.47 -11.38
CA GLU A 163 -8.09 -2.69 -10.65
C GLU A 163 -6.58 -2.93 -10.60
N VAL A 164 -5.85 -2.29 -11.52
CA VAL A 164 -4.39 -2.29 -11.64
C VAL A 164 -3.94 -0.85 -11.86
N TYR A 165 -2.84 -0.43 -11.23
CA TYR A 165 -2.32 0.92 -11.31
C TYR A 165 -3.07 1.96 -10.45
N GLU A 166 -3.99 1.54 -9.59
CA GLU A 166 -4.80 2.38 -8.71
C GLU A 166 -3.95 3.29 -7.81
N ASP A 167 -2.89 2.71 -7.22
CA ASP A 167 -1.95 3.43 -6.35
C ASP A 167 -1.20 4.53 -7.11
N CYS A 168 -0.64 4.19 -8.27
CA CYS A 168 0.10 5.15 -9.10
C CYS A 168 -0.80 6.26 -9.62
N GLU A 169 -2.05 5.95 -9.96
CA GLU A 169 -3.04 6.93 -10.41
C GLU A 169 -3.32 7.95 -9.29
N PHE A 170 -3.60 7.49 -8.08
CA PHE A 170 -3.88 8.35 -6.93
C PHE A 170 -2.64 9.16 -6.53
N ILE A 171 -1.47 8.53 -6.47
CA ILE A 171 -0.21 9.21 -6.16
C ILE A 171 0.08 10.32 -7.18
N ASN A 172 -0.22 10.12 -8.47
CA ASN A 172 -0.06 11.18 -9.48
C ASN A 172 -0.93 12.40 -9.18
N ARG A 173 -2.20 12.19 -8.76
CA ARG A 173 -3.09 13.28 -8.33
C ARG A 173 -2.56 13.99 -7.09
N LEU A 174 -1.99 13.27 -6.14
CA LEU A 174 -1.35 13.87 -4.95
C LEU A 174 -0.17 14.77 -5.31
N TYR A 175 0.70 14.34 -6.25
CA TYR A 175 1.81 15.19 -6.73
C TYR A 175 1.34 16.47 -7.43
N ASP A 176 0.18 16.41 -8.10
CA ASP A 176 -0.38 17.58 -8.78
C ASP A 176 -1.12 18.50 -7.80
N HIS A 177 -1.55 17.98 -6.65
CA HIS A 177 -2.29 18.71 -5.63
C HIS A 177 -1.38 19.46 -4.64
N GLY A 178 -0.25 18.88 -4.25
CA GLY A 178 0.62 19.51 -3.27
C GLY A 178 1.94 18.76 -2.98
N PRO A 179 2.66 19.21 -1.96
CA PRO A 179 3.97 18.64 -1.63
C PRO A 179 3.89 17.18 -1.18
N PHE A 180 4.50 16.29 -1.95
CA PHE A 180 4.65 14.88 -1.65
C PHE A 180 6.08 14.58 -1.15
N ILE A 181 6.24 13.81 -0.07
CA ILE A 181 7.54 13.50 0.53
C ILE A 181 7.86 12.00 0.45
N VAL A 182 9.16 11.70 0.28
CA VAL A 182 9.69 10.34 0.41
C VAL A 182 10.55 10.26 1.66
N LEU A 183 10.09 9.53 2.67
CA LEU A 183 10.81 9.33 3.92
C LEU A 183 12.06 8.47 3.71
N LYS A 184 13.13 8.75 4.49
CA LYS A 184 14.43 8.09 4.33
C LYS A 184 14.41 6.63 4.79
N ASP A 185 13.58 6.31 5.77
CA ASP A 185 13.38 4.94 6.23
C ASP A 185 12.68 4.10 5.17
N SER A 186 12.78 2.79 5.28
CA SER A 186 12.26 1.89 4.25
C SER A 186 11.25 0.91 4.82
N VAL A 187 10.14 0.74 4.12
CA VAL A 187 9.30 -0.45 4.28
C VAL A 187 10.00 -1.66 3.68
N VAL A 188 9.71 -2.85 4.21
CA VAL A 188 10.19 -4.12 3.65
C VAL A 188 9.00 -4.88 3.07
N THR A 189 8.97 -5.04 1.75
CA THR A 189 7.91 -5.73 1.03
C THR A 189 8.35 -7.12 0.54
N SER A 190 7.39 -8.02 0.40
CA SER A 190 7.66 -9.39 -0.02
C SER A 190 7.98 -9.49 -1.52
N ALA A 191 9.07 -10.15 -1.85
CA ALA A 191 9.39 -10.54 -3.23
C ALA A 191 8.70 -11.86 -3.66
N ARG A 192 7.67 -12.34 -2.92
CA ARG A 192 6.96 -13.60 -3.21
C ARG A 192 6.52 -13.69 -4.67
N ARG A 193 5.85 -12.66 -5.17
CA ARG A 193 5.37 -12.59 -6.55
C ARG A 193 6.48 -12.64 -7.59
N TYR A 194 7.63 -12.05 -7.28
CA TYR A 194 8.80 -12.10 -8.15
C TYR A 194 9.45 -13.48 -8.18
N ARG A 195 9.43 -14.18 -7.02
CA ARG A 195 9.94 -15.56 -6.93
C ARG A 195 9.07 -16.54 -7.71
N SER A 196 7.75 -16.40 -7.67
CA SER A 196 6.81 -17.29 -8.38
C SER A 196 6.72 -17.02 -9.88
N ASN A 197 6.77 -15.75 -10.32
CA ASN A 197 6.52 -15.37 -11.71
C ASN A 197 7.80 -15.08 -12.52
N GLY A 198 8.98 -15.14 -11.88
CA GLY A 198 10.25 -14.76 -12.49
C GLY A 198 10.50 -13.25 -12.43
N THR A 199 11.60 -12.86 -11.79
CA THR A 199 11.90 -11.45 -11.46
C THR A 199 11.99 -10.56 -12.69
N ALA A 200 12.77 -10.96 -13.71
CA ALA A 200 12.95 -10.16 -14.92
C ALA A 200 11.64 -10.03 -15.72
N LYS A 201 10.89 -11.13 -15.85
CA LYS A 201 9.60 -11.17 -16.55
C LYS A 201 8.62 -10.21 -15.88
N LEU A 202 8.43 -10.32 -14.58
CA LEU A 202 7.45 -9.51 -13.85
C LEU A 202 7.81 -8.02 -13.89
N GLN A 203 9.09 -7.67 -13.68
CA GLN A 203 9.56 -6.29 -13.74
C GLN A 203 9.37 -5.68 -15.14
N PHE A 204 9.63 -6.45 -16.20
CA PHE A 204 9.36 -6.03 -17.57
C PHE A 204 7.87 -5.71 -17.80
N HIS A 205 6.98 -6.60 -17.35
CA HIS A 205 5.54 -6.37 -17.54
C HIS A 205 5.03 -5.19 -16.72
N PHE A 206 5.54 -4.94 -15.53
CA PHE A 206 5.20 -3.72 -14.79
C PHE A 206 5.67 -2.46 -15.52
N ALA A 207 6.89 -2.45 -16.07
CA ALA A 207 7.35 -1.34 -16.89
C ALA A 207 6.43 -1.09 -18.11
N ILE A 208 5.96 -2.16 -18.77
CA ILE A 208 5.00 -2.04 -19.87
C ILE A 208 3.65 -1.46 -19.41
N ILE A 209 3.15 -1.81 -18.21
CA ILE A 209 1.92 -1.21 -17.65
C ILE A 209 2.09 0.29 -17.49
N HIS A 210 3.22 0.75 -16.94
CA HIS A 210 3.51 2.19 -16.82
C HIS A 210 3.57 2.88 -18.19
N LEU A 211 4.26 2.30 -19.17
CA LEU A 211 4.31 2.83 -20.55
C LEU A 211 2.92 2.89 -21.19
N LYS A 212 2.14 1.82 -21.10
CA LYS A 212 0.76 1.78 -21.63
C LYS A 212 -0.09 2.90 -21.03
N LYS A 213 0.00 3.10 -19.72
CA LYS A 213 -0.73 4.20 -19.05
C LYS A 213 -0.25 5.56 -19.56
N TRP A 214 1.04 5.75 -19.73
CA TRP A 214 1.60 7.00 -20.28
C TRP A 214 1.08 7.28 -21.69
N PHE A 215 0.90 6.25 -22.53
CA PHE A 215 0.27 6.37 -23.86
C PHE A 215 -1.26 6.39 -23.83
N GLY A 216 -1.90 6.58 -22.68
CA GLY A 216 -3.34 6.79 -22.56
C GLY A 216 -4.18 5.52 -22.59
N THR A 217 -3.61 4.32 -22.35
CA THR A 217 -4.39 3.09 -22.25
C THR A 217 -5.44 3.19 -21.14
N SER A 218 -6.68 2.79 -21.43
CA SER A 218 -7.79 2.78 -20.48
C SER A 218 -7.56 1.82 -19.30
N PRO A 219 -8.25 2.01 -18.17
CA PRO A 219 -8.18 1.08 -17.03
C PRO A 219 -8.45 -0.37 -17.46
N GLN A 220 -9.47 -0.63 -18.26
CA GLN A 220 -9.83 -1.97 -18.77
C GLN A 220 -8.72 -2.57 -19.65
N GLY A 221 -8.04 -1.74 -20.45
CA GLY A 221 -6.89 -2.16 -21.26
C GLY A 221 -5.69 -2.58 -20.40
N LEU A 222 -5.46 -1.92 -19.26
CA LEU A 222 -4.42 -2.31 -18.29
C LEU A 222 -4.76 -3.62 -17.60
N VAL A 223 -6.02 -3.81 -17.18
CA VAL A 223 -6.52 -5.06 -16.57
C VAL A 223 -6.40 -6.23 -17.54
N SER A 224 -6.81 -6.04 -18.80
CA SER A 224 -6.68 -7.06 -19.83
C SER A 224 -5.22 -7.49 -20.06
N TYR A 225 -4.31 -6.53 -20.11
CA TYR A 225 -2.88 -6.81 -20.21
C TYR A 225 -2.35 -7.56 -18.97
N TYR A 226 -2.72 -7.10 -17.77
CA TYR A 226 -2.31 -7.71 -16.50
C TYR A 226 -2.77 -9.17 -16.40
N ASN A 227 -4.04 -9.44 -16.70
CA ASN A 227 -4.61 -10.79 -16.64
C ASN A 227 -3.93 -11.74 -17.65
N LYS A 228 -3.59 -11.23 -18.84
CA LYS A 228 -2.95 -12.03 -19.89
C LYS A 228 -1.49 -12.41 -19.58
N TYR A 229 -0.71 -11.55 -18.89
CA TYR A 229 0.73 -11.72 -18.82
C TYR A 229 1.29 -11.82 -17.40
N ILE A 230 0.51 -11.44 -16.38
CA ILE A 230 0.98 -11.36 -14.98
C ILE A 230 0.16 -12.24 -14.03
N ALA A 231 -1.16 -12.30 -14.21
CA ALA A 231 -2.05 -13.08 -13.35
C ALA A 231 -2.18 -14.54 -13.77
N SER A 232 -1.71 -14.88 -14.99
CA SER A 232 -1.71 -16.25 -15.55
C SER A 232 -0.62 -17.13 -14.94
#